data_e2c42ddf76486a07c588940c90e04b38
#
_entry.id   e2c42ddf76486a07c588940c90e04b38
#
_cell.length_a   1.000
_cell.length_b   1.000
_cell.length_c   1.000
_cell.angle_alpha   90.00
_cell.angle_beta   90.00
_cell.angle_gamma   90.00
#
_symmetry.space_group_name_H-M   'P 1'
#
loop_
_entity.id
_entity.type
_entity.pdbx_description
1 polymer ?
#
loop_
_entity_poly.entity_id
_entity_poly.type
_entity_poly.pdbx_seq_one_letter_code
_entity_poly.pdbx_strand_id
1 'polypeptide(L)'
;MSDNTSKGRILVADDDPAILRLVRAILEKEGFVVITARDGKEAYKALQESTGITAAVFDVVMPHIPGPELVRYMKTEKRFMNIPVMMMTAEQDPKLSRDSFAAGAVVFLPKPFTTAQLQTMLRMLVGRAKS
;
A
#
# COMPACT_ATOMS: atom_id res chain seq x y z
N MET A 1 25.21 -4.63 11.41
CA MET A 1 24.57 -4.86 11.33
C MET A 1 23.52 -4.83 10.45
N SER A 2 23.21 -5.62 10.09
CA SER A 2 22.35 -5.76 9.00
C SER A 2 20.99 -5.23 9.18
N ASP A 3 20.50 -5.18 10.32
CA ASP A 3 19.19 -4.65 10.54
C ASP A 3 19.10 -3.17 10.19
N ASN A 4 20.23 -2.49 10.12
CA ASN A 4 20.24 -1.11 9.71
C ASN A 4 20.05 -0.93 8.22
N THR A 5 19.93 -2.03 7.49
CA THR A 5 19.76 -1.96 6.05
C THR A 5 18.32 -1.99 5.60
N SER A 6 17.37 -2.01 6.52
CA SER A 6 15.97 -1.95 6.16
C SER A 6 15.67 -0.69 5.35
N LYS A 7 14.97 -0.85 4.23
CA LYS A 7 14.63 0.26 3.35
C LYS A 7 13.38 1.01 3.80
N GLY A 8 12.76 0.55 4.86
CA GLY A 8 11.57 1.17 5.40
C GLY A 8 10.49 0.15 5.68
N ARG A 9 9.34 0.64 6.13
CA ARG A 9 8.18 -0.19 6.46
C ARG A 9 7.06 0.07 5.50
N ILE A 10 6.47 -0.99 4.98
CA ILE A 10 5.34 -0.87 4.04
C ILE A 10 4.14 -1.59 4.63
N LEU A 11 3.01 -0.87 4.69
CA LEU A 11 1.74 -1.46 5.11
C LEU A 11 1.03 -1.98 3.87
N VAL A 12 0.69 -3.27 3.86
CA VAL A 12 0.01 -3.91 2.74
C VAL A 12 -1.35 -4.42 3.22
N ALA A 13 -2.41 -4.03 2.55
CA ALA A 13 -3.76 -4.45 2.91
C ALA A 13 -4.49 -5.04 1.71
N ASP A 14 -4.99 -6.27 1.87
CA ASP A 14 -5.76 -6.97 0.85
C ASP A 14 -6.49 -8.11 1.55
N ASP A 15 -7.75 -8.36 1.18
CA ASP A 15 -8.51 -9.42 1.82
C ASP A 15 -8.21 -10.81 1.24
N ASP A 16 -7.40 -10.89 0.19
CA ASP A 16 -6.97 -12.17 -0.37
C ASP A 16 -5.64 -12.58 0.27
N PRO A 17 -5.63 -13.64 1.10
CA PRO A 17 -4.40 -14.04 1.79
C PRO A 17 -3.28 -14.47 0.82
N ALA A 18 -3.62 -14.96 -0.36
CA ALA A 18 -2.59 -15.34 -1.34
C ALA A 18 -1.88 -14.09 -1.86
N ILE A 19 -2.63 -13.02 -2.12
CA ILE A 19 -2.04 -11.74 -2.55
C ILE A 19 -1.17 -11.17 -1.43
N LEU A 20 -1.65 -11.19 -0.19
CA LEU A 20 -0.84 -10.71 0.93
C LEU A 20 0.49 -11.44 1.03
N ARG A 21 0.47 -12.76 0.92
CA ARG A 21 1.71 -13.56 0.99
C ARG A 21 2.64 -13.23 -0.16
N LEU A 22 2.10 -13.12 -1.36
CA LEU A 22 2.89 -12.82 -2.54
C LEU A 22 3.55 -11.45 -2.44
N VAL A 23 2.75 -10.43 -2.16
CA VAL A 23 3.26 -9.06 -2.06
C VAL A 23 4.28 -8.95 -0.93
N ARG A 24 3.98 -9.54 0.22
CA ARG A 24 4.90 -9.53 1.35
C ARG A 24 6.25 -10.15 0.98
N ALA A 25 6.22 -11.32 0.33
CA ALA A 25 7.46 -12.00 -0.04
C ALA A 25 8.31 -11.16 -0.98
N ILE A 26 7.66 -10.52 -1.96
CA ILE A 26 8.38 -9.68 -2.93
C ILE A 26 8.99 -8.46 -2.24
N LEU A 27 8.23 -7.80 -1.39
CA LEU A 27 8.70 -6.59 -0.70
C LEU A 27 9.81 -6.90 0.31
N GLU A 28 9.67 -8.00 1.03
CA GLU A 28 10.71 -8.40 1.99
C GLU A 28 12.02 -8.73 1.27
N LYS A 29 11.92 -9.36 0.11
CA LYS A 29 13.10 -9.66 -0.69
C LYS A 29 13.77 -8.39 -1.19
N GLU A 30 13.00 -7.31 -1.38
CA GLU A 30 13.55 -6.02 -1.77
C GLU A 30 14.15 -5.25 -0.59
N GLY A 31 14.04 -5.77 0.62
CA GLY A 31 14.66 -5.15 1.79
C GLY A 31 13.72 -4.37 2.70
N PHE A 32 12.42 -4.49 2.50
CA PHE A 32 11.44 -3.77 3.31
C PHE A 32 10.92 -4.63 4.45
N VAL A 33 10.52 -3.99 5.54
CA VAL A 33 9.74 -4.61 6.59
C VAL A 33 8.27 -4.44 6.20
N VAL A 34 7.50 -5.52 6.24
CA VAL A 34 6.11 -5.50 5.77
C VAL A 34 5.15 -5.74 6.92
N ILE A 35 4.17 -4.87 7.02
CA ILE A 35 3.05 -5.01 7.96
C ILE A 35 1.84 -5.37 7.10
N THR A 36 1.17 -6.47 7.39
CA THR A 36 0.02 -6.91 6.60
C THR A 36 -1.28 -6.66 7.33
N ALA A 37 -2.33 -6.38 6.57
CA ALA A 37 -3.69 -6.21 7.06
C ALA A 37 -4.63 -6.93 6.10
N ARG A 38 -5.66 -7.60 6.63
CA ARG A 38 -6.57 -8.40 5.82
C ARG A 38 -7.79 -7.62 5.36
N ASP A 39 -7.98 -6.43 5.87
CA ASP A 39 -9.08 -5.55 5.47
C ASP A 39 -8.76 -4.12 5.86
N GLY A 40 -9.68 -3.21 5.52
CA GLY A 40 -9.47 -1.80 5.81
C GLY A 40 -9.47 -1.46 7.29
N LYS A 41 -10.19 -2.24 8.10
CA LYS A 41 -10.23 -2.01 9.54
C LYS A 41 -8.87 -2.35 10.16
N GLU A 42 -8.29 -3.48 9.77
CA GLU A 42 -6.96 -3.85 10.24
C GLU A 42 -5.90 -2.85 9.77
N ALA A 43 -6.04 -2.37 8.52
CA ALA A 43 -5.11 -1.38 7.99
C ALA A 43 -5.20 -0.07 8.78
N TYR A 44 -6.41 0.37 9.10
CA TYR A 44 -6.61 1.56 9.92
C TYR A 44 -5.92 1.39 11.28
N LYS A 45 -6.13 0.24 11.91
CA LYS A 45 -5.51 -0.05 13.20
C LYS A 45 -3.99 -0.07 13.09
N ALA A 46 -3.46 -0.66 12.03
CA ALA A 46 -2.01 -0.69 11.81
C ALA A 46 -1.43 0.71 11.68
N LEU A 47 -2.14 1.61 10.96
CA LEU A 47 -1.71 3.01 10.86
C LEU A 47 -1.65 3.66 12.23
N GLN A 48 -2.65 3.39 13.08
CA GLN A 48 -2.70 3.99 14.40
C GLN A 48 -1.61 3.46 15.33
N GLU A 49 -1.28 2.19 15.25
CA GLU A 49 -0.41 1.53 16.22
C GLU A 49 1.04 1.42 15.76
N SER A 50 1.32 1.51 14.46
CA SER A 50 2.67 1.33 13.95
C SER A 50 3.32 2.67 13.70
N THR A 51 4.62 2.72 13.89
CA THR A 51 5.39 3.92 13.58
C THR A 51 6.30 3.64 12.40
N GLY A 52 6.70 4.70 11.70
CA GLY A 52 7.71 4.57 10.65
C GLY A 52 7.22 3.92 9.36
N ILE A 53 5.92 3.91 9.12
CA ILE A 53 5.40 3.44 7.83
C ILE A 53 5.78 4.46 6.77
N THR A 54 6.51 4.00 5.74
CA THR A 54 7.02 4.89 4.70
C THR A 54 6.27 4.77 3.38
N ALA A 55 5.47 3.74 3.20
CA ALA A 55 4.64 3.57 2.01
C ALA A 55 3.51 2.60 2.34
N ALA A 56 2.46 2.62 1.54
CA ALA A 56 1.31 1.74 1.72
C ALA A 56 0.85 1.18 0.39
N VAL A 57 0.36 -0.06 0.41
CA VAL A 57 -0.18 -0.77 -0.75
C VAL A 57 -1.54 -1.32 -0.34
N PHE A 58 -2.61 -0.79 -0.92
CA PHE A 58 -3.97 -1.15 -0.55
C PHE A 58 -4.74 -1.69 -1.73
N ASP A 59 -5.53 -2.75 -1.49
CA ASP A 59 -6.54 -3.15 -2.45
C ASP A 59 -7.65 -2.09 -2.45
N VAL A 60 -8.21 -1.81 -3.62
CA VAL A 60 -9.30 -0.84 -3.74
C VAL A 60 -10.56 -1.36 -3.04
N VAL A 61 -10.87 -2.64 -3.23
CA VAL A 61 -12.10 -3.23 -2.68
C VAL A 61 -11.76 -4.13 -1.50
N MET A 62 -12.07 -3.65 -0.31
CA MET A 62 -11.83 -4.39 0.93
C MET A 62 -13.04 -4.28 1.85
N PRO A 63 -13.28 -5.31 2.69
CA PRO A 63 -14.32 -5.20 3.71
C PRO A 63 -14.05 -4.07 4.70
N HIS A 64 -15.09 -3.53 5.24
CA HIS A 64 -15.12 -2.49 6.28
C HIS A 64 -14.74 -1.11 5.77
N ILE A 65 -13.51 -0.92 5.34
CA ILE A 65 -13.05 0.38 4.83
C ILE A 65 -12.41 0.15 3.45
N PRO A 66 -13.04 0.64 2.37
CA PRO A 66 -12.42 0.53 1.04
C PRO A 66 -11.12 1.31 0.96
N GLY A 67 -10.24 0.88 0.06
CA GLY A 67 -8.94 1.53 -0.11
C GLY A 67 -9.00 3.03 -0.28
N PRO A 68 -9.83 3.55 -1.19
CA PRO A 68 -9.91 5.01 -1.38
C PRO A 68 -10.33 5.77 -0.13
N GLU A 69 -11.24 5.20 0.65
CA GLU A 69 -11.66 5.85 1.88
C GLU A 69 -10.53 5.89 2.90
N LEU A 70 -9.76 4.81 2.98
CA LEU A 70 -8.60 4.75 3.86
C LEU A 70 -7.55 5.80 3.47
N VAL A 71 -7.34 5.97 2.17
CA VAL A 71 -6.41 7.00 1.67
C VAL A 71 -6.90 8.40 2.04
N ARG A 72 -8.21 8.66 1.89
CA ARG A 72 -8.77 9.96 2.27
C ARG A 72 -8.50 10.25 3.75
N TYR A 73 -8.71 9.23 4.60
CA TYR A 73 -8.41 9.38 6.02
C TYR A 73 -6.94 9.75 6.23
N MET A 74 -6.04 9.05 5.54
CA MET A 74 -4.60 9.33 5.68
C MET A 74 -4.26 10.76 5.31
N LYS A 75 -4.93 11.31 4.30
CA LYS A 75 -4.64 12.68 3.86
C LYS A 75 -5.11 13.74 4.84
N THR A 76 -5.98 13.38 5.79
CA THR A 76 -6.42 14.32 6.82
C THR A 76 -5.54 14.30 8.07
N GLU A 77 -4.59 13.36 8.15
CA GLU A 77 -3.75 13.19 9.34
C GLU A 77 -2.32 13.58 9.06
N LYS A 78 -1.76 14.46 9.86
CA LYS A 78 -0.37 14.91 9.67
C LYS A 78 0.60 13.76 9.66
N ARG A 79 0.34 12.74 10.49
CA ARG A 79 1.23 11.58 10.58
C ARG A 79 1.27 10.75 9.30
N PHE A 80 0.21 10.80 8.50
CA PHE A 80 0.05 9.90 7.36
C PHE A 80 -0.03 10.59 6.01
N MET A 81 -0.24 11.91 5.99
CA MET A 81 -0.57 12.61 4.74
C MET A 81 0.53 12.56 3.70
N ASN A 82 1.76 12.33 4.11
CA ASN A 82 2.89 12.26 3.18
C ASN A 82 3.31 10.84 2.82
N ILE A 83 2.59 9.83 3.34
CA ILE A 83 2.88 8.43 2.99
C ILE A 83 2.33 8.17 1.60
N PRO A 84 3.18 7.82 0.62
CA PRO A 84 2.69 7.51 -0.73
C PRO A 84 1.94 6.19 -0.73
N VAL A 85 0.89 6.10 -1.54
CA VAL A 85 0.01 4.94 -1.58
C VAL A 85 -0.09 4.37 -2.98
N MET A 86 0.11 3.06 -3.09
CA MET A 86 -0.16 2.29 -4.29
C MET A 86 -1.50 1.59 -4.10
N MET A 87 -2.37 1.67 -5.10
CA MET A 87 -3.64 0.95 -5.09
C MET A 87 -3.56 -0.25 -6.01
N MET A 88 -4.05 -1.39 -5.53
CA MET A 88 -4.17 -2.61 -6.33
C MET A 88 -5.63 -2.88 -6.61
N THR A 89 -5.97 -3.37 -7.79
CA THR A 89 -7.35 -3.73 -8.07
C THR A 89 -7.47 -4.74 -9.21
N ALA A 90 -8.42 -5.69 -9.05
CA ALA A 90 -8.83 -6.57 -10.13
C ALA A 90 -9.89 -5.91 -11.01
N GLU A 91 -10.48 -4.82 -10.53
CA GLU A 91 -11.54 -4.13 -11.24
C GLU A 91 -11.01 -3.26 -12.34
N GLN A 92 -11.68 -3.27 -13.48
CA GLN A 92 -11.31 -2.42 -14.60
C GLN A 92 -12.24 -1.21 -14.69
N ASP A 93 -12.80 -0.80 -13.57
CA ASP A 93 -13.75 0.29 -13.52
C ASP A 93 -13.00 1.63 -13.50
N PRO A 94 -13.16 2.47 -14.54
CA PRO A 94 -12.50 3.78 -14.54
C PRO A 94 -12.89 4.67 -13.38
N LYS A 95 -14.11 4.49 -12.85
CA LYS A 95 -14.56 5.26 -11.70
C LYS A 95 -13.72 4.94 -10.47
N LEU A 96 -13.41 3.66 -10.25
CA LEU A 96 -12.59 3.26 -9.10
C LEU A 96 -11.18 3.85 -9.20
N SER A 97 -10.61 3.86 -10.42
CA SER A 97 -9.31 4.48 -10.64
C SER A 97 -9.34 5.97 -10.34
N ARG A 98 -10.36 6.67 -10.87
CA ARG A 98 -10.51 8.11 -10.64
C ARG A 98 -10.69 8.41 -9.16
N ASP A 99 -11.52 7.61 -8.47
CA ASP A 99 -11.77 7.80 -7.04
C ASP A 99 -10.49 7.60 -6.23
N SER A 100 -9.67 6.62 -6.63
CA SER A 100 -8.41 6.36 -5.95
C SER A 100 -7.43 7.51 -6.11
N PHE A 101 -7.29 8.06 -7.32
CA PHE A 101 -6.43 9.20 -7.55
C PHE A 101 -6.99 10.46 -6.88
N ALA A 102 -8.29 10.67 -6.94
CA ALA A 102 -8.92 11.80 -6.27
C ALA A 102 -8.72 11.74 -4.77
N ALA A 103 -8.66 10.53 -4.21
CA ALA A 103 -8.41 10.35 -2.78
C ALA A 103 -6.95 10.60 -2.41
N GLY A 104 -6.03 10.51 -3.38
CA GLY A 104 -4.62 10.79 -3.13
C GLY A 104 -3.65 9.66 -3.43
N ALA A 105 -4.11 8.56 -4.03
CA ALA A 105 -3.20 7.49 -4.44
C ALA A 105 -2.27 7.98 -5.54
N VAL A 106 -1.02 7.55 -5.51
CA VAL A 106 -0.03 8.03 -6.48
C VAL A 106 0.38 6.99 -7.51
N VAL A 107 0.15 5.70 -7.23
CA VAL A 107 0.52 4.60 -8.12
C VAL A 107 -0.64 3.61 -8.15
N PHE A 108 -0.86 3.01 -9.30
CA PHE A 108 -1.98 2.08 -9.48
C PHE A 108 -1.47 0.81 -10.14
N LEU A 109 -1.74 -0.35 -9.53
CA LEU A 109 -1.27 -1.65 -10.02
C LEU A 109 -2.46 -2.56 -10.30
N PRO A 110 -2.79 -2.83 -11.57
CA PRO A 110 -3.88 -3.76 -11.90
C PRO A 110 -3.53 -5.20 -11.55
N LYS A 111 -4.51 -5.95 -11.08
CA LYS A 111 -4.39 -7.40 -10.88
C LYS A 111 -4.91 -8.11 -12.10
N PRO A 112 -4.35 -9.24 -12.48
CA PRO A 112 -3.16 -9.87 -11.90
C PRO A 112 -1.90 -9.13 -12.35
N PHE A 113 -0.89 -9.17 -11.52
CA PHE A 113 0.38 -8.51 -11.83
C PHE A 113 1.53 -9.50 -11.74
N THR A 114 2.63 -9.19 -12.43
CA THR A 114 3.85 -9.96 -12.32
C THR A 114 4.73 -9.39 -11.22
N THR A 115 5.69 -10.19 -10.77
CA THR A 115 6.70 -9.72 -9.83
C THR A 115 7.40 -8.47 -10.36
N ALA A 116 7.76 -8.47 -11.64
CA ALA A 116 8.45 -7.34 -12.26
C ALA A 116 7.60 -6.07 -12.25
N GLN A 117 6.28 -6.21 -12.51
CA GLN A 117 5.38 -5.06 -12.46
C GLN A 117 5.29 -4.47 -11.06
N LEU A 118 5.18 -5.33 -10.05
CA LEU A 118 5.14 -4.84 -8.67
C LEU A 118 6.46 -4.14 -8.32
N GLN A 119 7.58 -4.74 -8.71
CA GLN A 119 8.89 -4.14 -8.43
C GLN A 119 9.05 -2.77 -9.08
N THR A 120 8.58 -2.63 -10.33
CA THR A 120 8.64 -1.35 -11.03
C THR A 120 7.78 -0.30 -10.32
N MET A 121 6.56 -0.67 -9.95
CA MET A 121 5.66 0.25 -9.25
C MET A 121 6.18 0.60 -7.87
N LEU A 122 6.80 -0.36 -7.20
CA LEU A 122 7.40 -0.12 -5.90
C LEU A 122 8.50 0.95 -5.98
N ARG A 123 9.35 0.86 -7.00
CA ARG A 123 10.42 1.85 -7.19
C ARG A 123 9.84 3.25 -7.40
N MET A 124 8.77 3.35 -8.16
CA MET A 124 8.09 4.63 -8.37
C MET A 124 7.50 5.16 -7.07
N LEU A 125 6.89 4.27 -6.29
CA LEU A 125 6.27 4.64 -5.02
C LEU A 125 7.31 5.14 -4.02
N VAL A 126 8.38 4.38 -3.84
CA VAL A 126 9.44 4.71 -2.88
C VAL A 126 10.20 5.97 -3.32
N GLY A 127 10.37 6.14 -4.64
CA GLY A 127 11.01 7.34 -5.15
C GLY A 127 10.24 8.61 -4.77
N ARG A 128 8.91 8.55 -4.75
CA ARG A 128 8.11 9.70 -4.32
C ARG A 128 8.25 9.96 -2.83
N ALA A 129 8.44 8.91 -2.03
CA ALA A 129 8.62 9.07 -0.59
C ALA A 129 9.89 9.82 -0.26
N LYS A 130 10.88 9.76 -1.14
CA LYS A 130 12.17 10.42 -0.92
C LYS A 130 12.23 11.83 -1.46
N SER A 131 11.22 12.26 -2.15
CA SER A 131 11.24 13.59 -2.79
C SER A 131 10.99 14.74 -1.83
#